data_a61c29f4013aedbd6a5359595e0fa997
#
_entry.id   a61c29f4013aedbd6a5359595e0fa997
#
_cell.length_a   1.000
_cell.length_b   1.000
_cell.length_c   1.000
_cell.angle_alpha   90.00
_cell.angle_beta   90.00
_cell.angle_gamma   90.00
#
_symmetry.space_group_name_H-M   'P 1'
#
loop_
_entity.id
_entity.type
_entity.pdbx_description
1 polymer ?
#
loop_
_entity_poly.entity_id
_entity_poly.type
_entity_poly.pdbx_seq_one_letter_code
_entity_poly.pdbx_strand_id
1 'polypeptide(L)'
;MKIVPMLISSAFVLAVFPAAAQQIAAAKSDCAADEPDPVQISWDAPCEQGNWLFEPGVGCRMWDWHPDLDDRARWTGSCRGVLKEGAGVVQWTEHGQLIDRFEGTYRNGRREGAGRYSWTPTDWFEGTYANDVPNGPGTVSLGGVTLSGNWREGCLSVDDKVVAIGVSRASCDDIPRETADLKK
;
A
#
# COMPACT_ATOMS: atom_id res chain seq x y z
N MET A 1 84.72 16.15 26.47
CA MET A 1 83.91 15.05 25.87
C MET A 1 82.46 15.47 26.02
N LYS A 2 81.85 16.00 24.94
CA LYS A 2 80.45 16.53 24.96
C LYS A 2 79.57 15.47 24.29
N ILE A 3 78.64 14.92 25.03
CA ILE A 3 77.65 13.96 24.58
C ILE A 3 76.47 14.77 24.06
N VAL A 4 76.13 14.67 22.77
CA VAL A 4 74.93 15.28 22.15
C VAL A 4 73.81 14.22 22.18
N PRO A 5 72.64 14.50 22.73
CA PRO A 5 71.53 13.58 22.66
C PRO A 5 70.85 13.66 21.28
N MET A 6 70.70 12.50 20.68
CA MET A 6 70.02 12.29 19.39
C MET A 6 68.53 12.22 19.63
N LEU A 7 67.80 13.25 19.18
CA LEU A 7 66.35 13.28 19.23
C LEU A 7 65.81 12.41 18.08
N ILE A 8 65.16 11.29 18.44
CA ILE A 8 64.44 10.44 17.50
C ILE A 8 63.02 11.03 17.37
N SER A 9 62.77 11.66 16.26
CA SER A 9 61.42 12.18 15.94
C SER A 9 60.60 11.03 15.33
N SER A 10 59.69 10.47 16.11
CA SER A 10 58.75 9.48 15.62
C SER A 10 57.62 10.20 14.90
N ALA A 11 57.63 10.17 13.57
CA ALA A 11 56.53 10.63 12.75
C ALA A 11 55.35 9.61 12.83
N PHE A 12 54.32 9.98 13.53
CA PHE A 12 53.05 9.24 13.50
C PHE A 12 52.36 9.52 12.18
N VAL A 13 52.40 8.55 11.27
CA VAL A 13 51.60 8.59 10.04
C VAL A 13 50.17 8.20 10.45
N LEU A 14 49.30 9.20 10.57
CA LEU A 14 47.84 8.97 10.66
C LEU A 14 47.36 8.46 9.31
N ALA A 15 47.12 7.17 9.20
CA ALA A 15 46.44 6.58 8.06
C ALA A 15 45.00 7.03 8.11
N VAL A 16 44.66 8.01 7.28
CA VAL A 16 43.27 8.39 7.00
C VAL A 16 42.67 7.30 6.13
N PHE A 17 41.93 6.37 6.72
CA PHE A 17 41.09 5.46 5.97
C PHE A 17 39.92 6.29 5.40
N PRO A 18 39.70 6.29 4.07
CA PRO A 18 38.51 6.87 3.51
C PRO A 18 37.34 6.03 4.07
N ALA A 19 36.47 6.66 4.83
CA ALA A 19 35.16 6.10 5.11
C ALA A 19 34.49 5.90 3.75
N ALA A 20 34.55 4.68 3.24
CA ALA A 20 33.66 4.26 2.16
C ALA A 20 32.25 4.44 2.71
N ALA A 21 31.64 5.57 2.41
CA ALA A 21 30.21 5.72 2.50
C ALA A 21 29.64 4.61 1.63
N GLN A 22 29.23 3.53 2.25
CA GLN A 22 28.33 2.57 1.63
C GLN A 22 27.08 3.38 1.29
N GLN A 23 27.03 3.87 0.07
CA GLN A 23 25.78 4.20 -0.56
C GLN A 23 25.01 2.88 -0.58
N ILE A 24 24.15 2.69 0.41
CA ILE A 24 23.01 1.81 0.30
C ILE A 24 22.26 2.43 -0.87
N ALA A 25 22.51 1.93 -2.08
CA ALA A 25 21.65 2.17 -3.20
C ALA A 25 20.29 1.67 -2.70
N ALA A 26 19.39 2.60 -2.43
CA ALA A 26 18.01 2.27 -2.23
C ALA A 26 17.64 1.43 -3.45
N ALA A 27 17.46 0.14 -3.26
CA ALA A 27 16.98 -0.73 -4.29
C ALA A 27 15.66 -0.08 -4.73
N LYS A 28 15.64 0.43 -5.95
CA LYS A 28 14.44 0.93 -6.58
C LYS A 28 13.53 -0.28 -6.61
N SER A 29 12.57 -0.35 -5.67
CA SER A 29 11.61 -1.42 -5.68
C SER A 29 10.85 -1.27 -6.98
N ASP A 30 11.03 -2.20 -7.89
CA ASP A 30 10.17 -2.32 -9.06
C ASP A 30 8.79 -2.69 -8.52
N CYS A 31 7.97 -1.65 -8.25
CA CYS A 31 6.58 -1.81 -7.93
C CYS A 31 5.92 -2.36 -9.17
N ALA A 32 5.84 -3.69 -9.25
CA ALA A 32 5.28 -4.36 -10.38
C ALA A 32 3.78 -4.07 -10.45
N ALA A 33 3.34 -3.46 -11.53
CA ALA A 33 1.92 -3.42 -11.90
C ALA A 33 1.41 -4.83 -12.25
N ASP A 34 2.33 -5.73 -12.58
CA ASP A 34 2.06 -7.11 -12.97
C ASP A 34 2.15 -8.06 -11.76
N GLU A 35 1.69 -9.28 -11.94
CA GLU A 35 1.82 -10.34 -10.93
C GLU A 35 3.31 -10.54 -10.58
N PRO A 36 3.67 -10.46 -9.29
CA PRO A 36 5.06 -10.62 -8.88
C PRO A 36 5.52 -12.07 -9.04
N ASP A 37 6.82 -12.24 -9.16
CA ASP A 37 7.44 -13.55 -9.00
C ASP A 37 6.99 -14.19 -7.67
N PRO A 38 6.62 -15.48 -7.64
CA PRO A 38 6.17 -16.20 -6.45
C PRO A 38 7.10 -16.09 -5.23
N VAL A 39 8.37 -15.81 -5.42
CA VAL A 39 9.36 -15.69 -4.35
C VAL A 39 9.51 -14.27 -3.79
N GLN A 40 8.88 -13.27 -4.38
CA GLN A 40 9.00 -11.88 -3.90
C GLN A 40 8.14 -11.68 -2.65
N ILE A 41 8.76 -11.14 -1.62
CA ILE A 41 8.12 -10.67 -0.40
C ILE A 41 8.11 -9.15 -0.45
N SER A 42 6.94 -8.56 -0.36
CA SER A 42 6.75 -7.13 -0.58
C SER A 42 6.96 -6.24 0.64
N TRP A 43 7.14 -6.81 1.82
CA TRP A 43 7.32 -6.06 3.06
C TRP A 43 8.58 -5.20 3.14
N ASP A 44 9.64 -5.57 2.39
CA ASP A 44 10.96 -4.96 2.51
C ASP A 44 11.14 -3.70 1.66
N ALA A 45 10.18 -3.40 0.78
CA ALA A 45 10.31 -2.30 -0.17
C ALA A 45 8.94 -1.70 -0.51
N PRO A 46 8.34 -0.90 0.39
CA PRO A 46 7.11 -0.16 0.07
C PRO A 46 7.37 0.78 -1.11
N CYS A 47 6.40 0.94 -1.97
CA CYS A 47 6.49 1.82 -3.10
C CYS A 47 5.31 2.80 -3.16
N GLU A 48 5.51 3.96 -3.79
CA GLU A 48 4.51 5.02 -3.87
C GLU A 48 3.23 4.63 -4.62
N GLN A 49 3.28 3.56 -5.42
CA GLN A 49 2.14 3.09 -6.23
C GLN A 49 1.51 1.80 -5.70
N GLY A 50 1.94 1.34 -4.55
CA GLY A 50 1.50 0.09 -3.97
C GLY A 50 2.55 -1.03 -4.04
N ASN A 51 2.29 -2.12 -3.40
CA ASN A 51 3.15 -3.30 -3.37
C ASN A 51 2.34 -4.56 -3.04
N TRP A 52 2.99 -5.73 -3.15
CA TRP A 52 2.38 -7.00 -2.82
C TRP A 52 2.65 -7.37 -1.37
N LEU A 53 1.60 -7.46 -0.56
CA LEU A 53 1.70 -7.93 0.82
C LEU A 53 1.58 -9.44 0.89
N PHE A 54 2.60 -10.09 1.43
CA PHE A 54 2.60 -11.53 1.68
C PHE A 54 2.15 -11.83 3.11
N GLU A 55 1.22 -12.76 3.25
CA GLU A 55 0.74 -13.25 4.53
C GLU A 55 1.27 -14.66 4.81
N PRO A 56 2.28 -14.82 5.71
CA PRO A 56 2.90 -16.11 5.98
C PRO A 56 1.92 -17.17 6.51
N GLY A 57 0.88 -16.74 7.24
CA GLY A 57 -0.07 -17.66 7.88
C GLY A 57 -0.89 -18.48 6.89
N VAL A 58 -1.20 -17.92 5.73
CA VAL A 58 -1.96 -18.61 4.66
C VAL A 58 -1.14 -18.84 3.41
N GLY A 59 0.06 -18.27 3.31
CA GLY A 59 1.00 -18.47 2.19
C GLY A 59 0.59 -17.76 0.91
N CYS A 60 -0.23 -16.71 0.99
CA CYS A 60 -0.60 -15.96 -0.20
C CYS A 60 -0.47 -14.44 0.01
N ARG A 61 -0.47 -13.73 -1.09
CA ARG A 61 -0.26 -12.28 -1.16
C ARG A 61 -1.46 -11.58 -1.79
N MET A 62 -1.54 -10.28 -1.55
CA MET A 62 -2.49 -9.37 -2.17
C MET A 62 -1.80 -8.09 -2.57
N TRP A 63 -2.36 -7.39 -3.53
CA TRP A 63 -1.96 -6.02 -3.81
C TRP A 63 -2.39 -5.09 -2.68
N ASP A 64 -1.50 -4.19 -2.28
CA ASP A 64 -1.80 -3.08 -1.38
C ASP A 64 -1.18 -1.82 -1.98
N TRP A 65 -1.99 -0.81 -2.19
CA TRP A 65 -1.54 0.38 -2.85
C TRP A 65 -0.71 1.30 -1.91
N HIS A 66 -0.82 1.11 -0.59
CA HIS A 66 -0.10 1.90 0.40
C HIS A 66 0.36 1.04 1.59
N PRO A 67 1.24 0.07 1.37
CA PRO A 67 1.71 -0.80 2.43
C PRO A 67 2.65 -0.04 3.37
N ASP A 68 2.47 -0.23 4.68
CA ASP A 68 3.41 0.20 5.71
C ASP A 68 4.26 -0.99 6.18
N LEU A 69 5.48 -0.72 6.67
CA LEU A 69 6.40 -1.76 7.15
C LEU A 69 5.84 -2.53 8.36
N ASP A 70 5.01 -1.89 9.17
CA ASP A 70 4.38 -2.49 10.35
C ASP A 70 3.02 -3.13 10.06
N ASP A 71 2.52 -2.99 8.84
CA ASP A 71 1.29 -3.62 8.42
C ASP A 71 1.38 -5.14 8.45
N ARG A 72 0.33 -5.75 8.95
CA ARG A 72 0.09 -7.19 8.89
C ARG A 72 -1.32 -7.41 8.40
N ALA A 73 -1.48 -8.40 7.53
CA ALA A 73 -2.77 -8.76 7.00
C ALA A 73 -3.15 -10.18 7.42
N ARG A 74 -4.44 -10.39 7.70
CA ARG A 74 -5.03 -11.71 7.93
C ARG A 74 -6.19 -11.95 6.98
N TRP A 75 -6.10 -13.01 6.19
CA TRP A 75 -7.10 -13.44 5.21
C TRP A 75 -7.87 -14.66 5.67
N THR A 76 -9.18 -14.68 5.46
CA THR A 76 -10.05 -15.82 5.79
C THR A 76 -10.47 -16.65 4.59
N GLY A 77 -10.22 -16.17 3.37
CA GLY A 77 -10.60 -16.85 2.15
C GLY A 77 -9.53 -17.79 1.62
N SER A 78 -9.66 -18.17 0.36
CA SER A 78 -8.77 -19.11 -0.32
C SER A 78 -7.56 -18.42 -0.94
N CYS A 79 -6.57 -19.23 -1.34
CA CYS A 79 -5.47 -18.82 -2.21
C CYS A 79 -5.50 -19.67 -3.49
N ARG A 80 -5.16 -19.06 -4.61
CA ARG A 80 -4.85 -19.74 -5.85
C ARG A 80 -3.38 -19.56 -6.17
N GLY A 81 -2.59 -20.65 -6.02
CA GLY A 81 -1.15 -20.51 -5.99
C GLY A 81 -0.72 -19.63 -4.80
N VAL A 82 -0.03 -18.54 -5.08
CA VAL A 82 0.47 -17.60 -4.07
C VAL A 82 -0.38 -16.33 -3.95
N LEU A 83 -1.54 -16.26 -4.59
CA LEU A 83 -2.40 -15.08 -4.61
C LEU A 83 -3.71 -15.33 -3.86
N LYS A 84 -4.22 -14.30 -3.15
CA LYS A 84 -5.56 -14.35 -2.54
C LYS A 84 -6.61 -14.49 -3.62
N GLU A 85 -7.59 -15.37 -3.40
CA GLU A 85 -8.62 -15.70 -4.38
C GLU A 85 -9.96 -16.00 -3.70
N GLY A 86 -11.06 -15.58 -4.33
CA GLY A 86 -12.40 -15.84 -3.85
C GLY A 86 -12.90 -14.88 -2.78
N ALA A 87 -14.04 -15.21 -2.18
CA ALA A 87 -14.65 -14.40 -1.12
C ALA A 87 -13.95 -14.61 0.23
N GLY A 88 -13.86 -13.55 1.01
CA GLY A 88 -13.27 -13.59 2.34
C GLY A 88 -13.19 -12.23 3.00
N VAL A 89 -12.49 -12.21 4.13
CA VAL A 89 -12.24 -11.00 4.91
C VAL A 89 -10.74 -10.82 5.05
N VAL A 90 -10.25 -9.62 4.73
CA VAL A 90 -8.92 -9.15 5.12
C VAL A 90 -9.06 -8.23 6.32
N GLN A 91 -8.22 -8.41 7.31
CA GLN A 91 -8.05 -7.50 8.43
C GLN A 91 -6.59 -7.05 8.45
N TRP A 92 -6.38 -5.74 8.41
CA TRP A 92 -5.04 -5.16 8.58
C TRP A 92 -4.85 -4.76 10.03
N THR A 93 -3.67 -5.02 10.54
CA THR A 93 -3.26 -4.62 11.88
C THR A 93 -1.91 -3.93 11.79
N GLU A 94 -1.76 -2.85 12.54
CA GLU A 94 -0.52 -2.14 12.78
C GLU A 94 -0.23 -2.18 14.27
N HIS A 95 1.00 -2.54 14.67
CA HIS A 95 1.39 -2.73 16.08
C HIS A 95 0.41 -3.62 16.89
N GLY A 96 -0.24 -4.57 16.20
CA GLY A 96 -1.22 -5.48 16.80
C GLY A 96 -2.63 -4.90 16.99
N GLN A 97 -2.87 -3.66 16.57
CA GLN A 97 -4.20 -3.04 16.58
C GLN A 97 -4.85 -3.14 15.19
N LEU A 98 -6.14 -3.45 15.16
CA LEU A 98 -6.90 -3.45 13.91
C LEU A 98 -7.02 -2.01 13.40
N ILE A 99 -6.55 -1.78 12.18
CA ILE A 99 -6.64 -0.49 11.49
C ILE A 99 -7.73 -0.52 10.43
N ASP A 100 -7.72 -1.52 9.55
CA ASP A 100 -8.59 -1.58 8.40
C ASP A 100 -9.21 -2.98 8.22
N ARG A 101 -10.36 -3.04 7.53
CA ARG A 101 -11.03 -4.29 7.21
C ARG A 101 -11.66 -4.22 5.81
N PHE A 102 -11.43 -5.25 5.02
CA PHE A 102 -12.15 -5.48 3.76
C PHE A 102 -12.92 -6.79 3.84
N GLU A 103 -14.17 -6.77 3.38
CA GLU A 103 -15.00 -7.96 3.18
C GLU A 103 -15.49 -7.96 1.75
N GLY A 104 -15.14 -9.00 0.99
CA GLY A 104 -15.47 -9.06 -0.43
C GLY A 104 -14.70 -10.15 -1.15
N THR A 105 -14.53 -9.95 -2.45
CA THR A 105 -13.89 -10.94 -3.33
C THR A 105 -12.51 -10.45 -3.78
N TYR A 106 -11.56 -11.37 -3.79
CA TYR A 106 -10.26 -11.22 -4.44
C TYR A 106 -10.19 -12.09 -5.69
N ARG A 107 -9.52 -11.57 -6.71
CA ARG A 107 -9.12 -12.30 -7.91
C ARG A 107 -7.68 -11.92 -8.24
N ASN A 108 -6.82 -12.94 -8.36
CA ASN A 108 -5.38 -12.74 -8.60
C ASN A 108 -4.75 -11.75 -7.61
N GLY A 109 -5.09 -11.84 -6.32
CA GLY A 109 -4.54 -10.99 -5.27
C GLY A 109 -5.04 -9.55 -5.24
N ARG A 110 -6.04 -9.18 -6.05
CA ARG A 110 -6.64 -7.84 -6.12
C ARG A 110 -8.11 -7.88 -5.75
N ARG A 111 -8.63 -6.82 -5.15
CA ARG A 111 -10.08 -6.69 -4.88
C ARG A 111 -10.84 -6.64 -6.20
N GLU A 112 -11.89 -7.44 -6.30
CA GLU A 112 -12.69 -7.58 -7.52
C GLU A 112 -14.14 -7.87 -7.18
N GLY A 113 -15.10 -7.28 -7.93
CA GLY A 113 -16.52 -7.46 -7.68
C GLY A 113 -17.02 -6.73 -6.44
N ALA A 114 -18.12 -7.19 -5.85
CA ALA A 114 -18.71 -6.56 -4.68
C ALA A 114 -17.82 -6.68 -3.44
N GLY A 115 -17.73 -5.59 -2.67
CA GLY A 115 -16.97 -5.57 -1.43
C GLY A 115 -17.22 -4.32 -0.59
N ARG A 116 -16.88 -4.43 0.70
CA ARG A 116 -16.93 -3.35 1.67
C ARG A 116 -15.57 -3.18 2.33
N TYR A 117 -15.04 -1.97 2.27
CA TYR A 117 -13.84 -1.55 2.99
C TYR A 117 -14.23 -0.64 4.14
N SER A 118 -13.65 -0.82 5.31
CA SER A 118 -13.91 0.00 6.50
C SER A 118 -12.58 0.45 7.09
N TRP A 119 -12.36 1.77 7.13
CA TRP A 119 -11.25 2.42 7.83
C TRP A 119 -11.58 2.62 9.31
N THR A 120 -12.84 2.98 9.60
CA THR A 120 -13.38 3.12 10.95
C THR A 120 -14.80 2.53 10.98
N PRO A 121 -15.47 2.46 12.13
CA PRO A 121 -16.88 2.06 12.17
C PRO A 121 -17.83 2.97 11.36
N THR A 122 -17.44 4.25 11.15
CA THR A 122 -18.23 5.27 10.45
C THR A 122 -17.73 5.60 9.05
N ASP A 123 -16.46 5.35 8.78
CA ASP A 123 -15.82 5.65 7.50
C ASP A 123 -15.59 4.36 6.73
N TRP A 124 -16.26 4.24 5.60
CA TRP A 124 -16.27 3.02 4.82
C TRP A 124 -16.64 3.30 3.36
N PHE A 125 -16.30 2.37 2.50
CA PHE A 125 -16.81 2.25 1.14
C PHE A 125 -17.46 0.88 0.95
N GLU A 126 -18.60 0.86 0.27
CA GLU A 126 -19.30 -0.36 -0.15
C GLU A 126 -19.72 -0.23 -1.61
N GLY A 127 -19.29 -1.17 -2.46
CA GLY A 127 -19.57 -1.10 -3.87
C GLY A 127 -18.81 -2.14 -4.67
N THR A 128 -18.64 -1.84 -5.96
CA THR A 128 -17.94 -2.71 -6.90
C THR A 128 -16.48 -2.30 -7.02
N TYR A 129 -15.62 -3.28 -7.03
CA TYR A 129 -14.18 -3.16 -7.26
C TYR A 129 -13.79 -3.77 -8.60
N ALA A 130 -12.81 -3.18 -9.26
CA ALA A 130 -12.07 -3.78 -10.35
C ALA A 130 -10.59 -3.43 -10.19
N ASN A 131 -9.71 -4.42 -10.33
CA ASN A 131 -8.28 -4.23 -10.23
C ASN A 131 -7.84 -3.44 -8.97
N ASP A 132 -8.41 -3.80 -7.81
CA ASP A 132 -8.12 -3.27 -6.48
C ASP A 132 -8.73 -1.91 -6.12
N VAL A 133 -9.35 -1.19 -7.03
CA VAL A 133 -9.96 0.12 -6.79
C VAL A 133 -11.47 0.12 -7.01
N PRO A 134 -12.23 1.02 -6.38
CA PRO A 134 -13.64 1.22 -6.69
C PRO A 134 -13.89 1.47 -8.18
N ASN A 135 -14.78 0.67 -8.78
CA ASN A 135 -15.13 0.82 -10.19
C ASN A 135 -16.55 0.26 -10.45
N GLY A 136 -17.50 1.13 -10.74
CA GLY A 136 -18.92 0.81 -10.82
C GLY A 136 -19.76 1.43 -9.70
N PRO A 137 -20.99 0.96 -9.48
CA PRO A 137 -21.85 1.51 -8.44
C PRO A 137 -21.25 1.31 -7.05
N GLY A 138 -21.29 2.38 -6.23
CA GLY A 138 -20.79 2.31 -4.87
C GLY A 138 -21.17 3.52 -4.02
N THR A 139 -21.09 3.32 -2.72
CA THR A 139 -21.39 4.32 -1.69
C THR A 139 -20.20 4.44 -0.76
N VAL A 140 -19.83 5.66 -0.44
CA VAL A 140 -18.80 5.99 0.56
C VAL A 140 -19.38 6.79 1.69
N SER A 141 -18.96 6.53 2.91
CA SER A 141 -19.20 7.34 4.09
C SER A 141 -17.86 7.81 4.62
N LEU A 142 -17.65 9.12 4.72
CA LEU A 142 -16.43 9.73 5.22
C LEU A 142 -16.78 10.98 6.05
N GLY A 143 -16.30 11.02 7.31
CA GLY A 143 -16.51 12.17 8.19
C GLY A 143 -17.98 12.53 8.39
N GLY A 144 -18.88 11.53 8.37
CA GLY A 144 -20.33 11.71 8.51
C GLY A 144 -21.06 12.15 7.23
N VAL A 145 -20.36 12.24 6.10
CA VAL A 145 -20.95 12.52 4.78
C VAL A 145 -21.02 11.24 3.97
N THR A 146 -22.20 10.93 3.44
CA THR A 146 -22.43 9.77 2.56
C THR A 146 -22.64 10.24 1.13
N LEU A 147 -21.89 9.67 0.20
CA LEU A 147 -21.99 9.93 -1.23
C LEU A 147 -22.16 8.61 -1.97
N SER A 148 -23.09 8.58 -2.93
CA SER A 148 -23.31 7.43 -3.80
C SER A 148 -23.16 7.85 -5.25
N GLY A 149 -22.64 6.98 -6.10
CA GLY A 149 -22.48 7.24 -7.52
C GLY A 149 -21.80 6.08 -8.24
N ASN A 150 -21.47 6.34 -9.51
CA ASN A 150 -20.76 5.37 -10.33
C ASN A 150 -19.25 5.70 -10.35
N TRP A 151 -18.51 4.93 -9.61
CA TRP A 151 -17.07 5.07 -9.48
C TRP A 151 -16.34 4.67 -10.75
N ARG A 152 -15.27 5.38 -11.05
CA ARG A 152 -14.39 5.10 -12.20
C ARG A 152 -12.94 5.11 -11.73
N GLU A 153 -12.28 3.96 -11.83
CA GLU A 153 -10.85 3.80 -11.51
C GLU A 153 -10.45 4.44 -10.15
N GLY A 154 -11.24 4.18 -9.10
CA GLY A 154 -10.99 4.71 -7.76
C GLY A 154 -11.54 6.10 -7.48
N CYS A 155 -12.18 6.74 -8.46
CA CYS A 155 -12.65 8.11 -8.36
C CYS A 155 -14.19 8.22 -8.40
N LEU A 156 -14.74 9.09 -7.55
CA LEU A 156 -16.12 9.55 -7.62
C LEU A 156 -16.13 11.08 -7.66
N SER A 157 -16.90 11.64 -8.61
CA SER A 157 -17.14 13.08 -8.70
C SER A 157 -18.65 13.35 -8.69
N VAL A 158 -19.16 13.90 -7.60
CA VAL A 158 -20.59 14.22 -7.41
C VAL A 158 -20.72 15.67 -6.96
N ASP A 159 -21.46 16.47 -7.72
CA ASP A 159 -21.59 17.90 -7.53
C ASP A 159 -20.23 18.62 -7.47
N ASP A 160 -19.90 19.20 -6.32
CA ASP A 160 -18.61 19.87 -6.04
C ASP A 160 -17.60 18.99 -5.30
N LYS A 161 -17.98 17.73 -5.01
CA LYS A 161 -17.16 16.80 -4.23
C LYS A 161 -16.48 15.79 -5.13
N VAL A 162 -15.22 15.56 -4.84
CA VAL A 162 -14.42 14.51 -5.47
C VAL A 162 -13.78 13.65 -4.40
N VAL A 163 -14.00 12.35 -4.50
CA VAL A 163 -13.42 11.33 -3.63
C VAL A 163 -12.50 10.44 -4.44
N ALA A 164 -11.32 10.17 -3.90
CA ALA A 164 -10.34 9.23 -4.46
C ALA A 164 -10.08 8.11 -3.45
N ILE A 165 -10.14 6.85 -3.87
CA ILE A 165 -9.87 5.66 -3.06
C ILE A 165 -8.93 4.74 -3.83
N GLY A 166 -7.78 4.45 -3.23
CA GLY A 166 -6.74 3.59 -3.82
C GLY A 166 -6.00 4.23 -5.00
N VAL A 167 -6.18 5.53 -5.23
CA VAL A 167 -5.50 6.32 -6.25
C VAL A 167 -5.21 7.72 -5.73
N SER A 168 -4.32 8.45 -6.39
CA SER A 168 -4.07 9.85 -6.04
C SER A 168 -5.28 10.73 -6.37
N ARG A 169 -5.48 11.80 -5.58
CA ARG A 169 -6.56 12.77 -5.87
C ARG A 169 -6.43 13.40 -7.27
N ALA A 170 -5.19 13.63 -7.72
CA ALA A 170 -4.91 14.18 -9.04
C ALA A 170 -5.38 13.28 -10.20
N SER A 171 -5.42 11.96 -9.97
CA SER A 171 -5.95 11.01 -10.97
C SER A 171 -7.45 11.19 -11.24
N CYS A 172 -8.15 11.96 -10.38
CA CYS A 172 -9.60 12.17 -10.49
C CYS A 172 -9.98 13.49 -11.17
N ASP A 173 -9.04 14.29 -11.63
CA ASP A 173 -9.34 15.63 -12.14
C ASP A 173 -10.12 15.62 -13.48
N ASP A 174 -9.92 14.57 -14.30
CA ASP A 174 -10.56 14.41 -15.59
C ASP A 174 -11.84 13.54 -15.55
N ILE A 175 -12.30 13.12 -14.37
CA ILE A 175 -13.49 12.28 -14.24
C ILE A 175 -14.76 13.10 -14.45
N PRO A 176 -15.71 12.63 -15.29
CA PRO A 176 -16.99 13.30 -15.49
C PRO A 176 -17.75 13.47 -14.16
N ARG A 177 -18.27 14.67 -13.93
CA ARG A 177 -19.08 14.96 -12.74
C ARG A 177 -20.47 14.37 -12.88
N GLU A 178 -20.93 13.70 -11.86
CA GLU A 178 -22.31 13.26 -11.73
C GLU A 178 -23.08 14.29 -10.89
N THR A 179 -24.36 14.49 -11.22
CA THR A 179 -25.26 15.24 -10.35
C THR A 179 -25.86 14.29 -9.34
N ALA A 180 -25.90 14.68 -8.06
CA ALA A 180 -26.55 13.86 -7.04
C ALA A 180 -28.04 13.69 -7.39
N ASP A 181 -28.48 12.45 -7.56
CA ASP A 181 -29.91 12.14 -7.60
C ASP A 181 -30.50 12.41 -6.21
N LEU A 182 -31.10 13.57 -6.03
CA LEU A 182 -31.90 13.87 -4.85
C LEU A 182 -33.12 12.95 -4.87
N LYS A 183 -33.00 11.74 -4.34
CA LYS A 183 -34.17 10.95 -4.00
C LYS A 183 -34.91 11.69 -2.89
N LYS A 184 -36.04 12.32 -3.26
CA LYS A 184 -37.02 12.84 -2.31
C LYS A 184 -37.75 11.70 -1.58
#